data_85c8ea1e8373e9ea5b24f83c3fb8c008
#
_entry.id   85c8ea1e8373e9ea5b24f83c3fb8c008
#
_cell.length_a   1.000
_cell.length_b   1.000
_cell.length_c   1.000
_cell.angle_alpha   90.00
_cell.angle_beta   90.00
_cell.angle_gamma   90.00
#
_symmetry.space_group_name_H-M   'P 1'
#
loop_
_entity.id
_entity.type
_entity.pdbx_description
1 polymer ?
#
loop_
_entity_poly.entity_id
_entity_poly.type
_entity_poly.pdbx_seq_one_letter_code
_entity_poly.pdbx_strand_id
1 'polypeptide(L)'
;GARALLRLTRERTEAQIILMEPFVLHTPPDRETWREDLDPKIQVVRQLAREFKATLVPLDRRFREVAMRRDPAFWAADGVHPTMAGHMLIAQEWLKAVGVRFG
;
A
#
# COMPACT_ATOMS: atom_id res chain seq x y z
N GLY A 1 0.99 19.90 -1.03
CA GLY A 1 0.64 18.51 -1.23
C GLY A 1 1.79 17.55 -1.03
N ALA A 2 1.56 16.27 -1.28
CA ALA A 2 2.54 15.23 -1.06
C ALA A 2 3.84 15.46 -1.84
N ARG A 3 3.74 15.94 -3.08
CA ARG A 3 4.92 16.22 -3.91
C ARG A 3 5.82 17.28 -3.27
N ALA A 4 5.23 18.35 -2.75
CA ALA A 4 6.00 19.42 -2.09
C ALA A 4 6.72 18.90 -0.86
N LEU A 5 6.06 18.06 -0.06
CA LEU A 5 6.66 17.45 1.12
C LEU A 5 7.82 16.51 0.74
N LEU A 6 7.65 15.69 -0.29
CA LEU A 6 8.69 14.78 -0.75
C LEU A 6 9.90 15.54 -1.28
N ARG A 7 9.66 16.60 -2.05
CA ARG A 7 10.73 17.45 -2.57
C ARG A 7 11.51 18.09 -1.43
N LEU A 8 10.81 18.64 -0.46
CA LEU A 8 11.45 19.27 0.69
C LEU A 8 12.29 18.26 1.48
N THR A 9 11.77 17.05 1.68
CA THR A 9 12.47 15.98 2.38
C THR A 9 13.77 15.63 1.65
N ARG A 10 13.73 15.48 0.33
CA ARG A 10 14.92 15.15 -0.47
C ARG A 10 15.96 16.27 -0.45
N GLU A 11 15.51 17.53 -0.46
CA GLU A 11 16.41 18.67 -0.45
C GLU A 11 17.13 18.86 0.89
N ARG A 12 16.48 18.46 1.99
CA ARG A 12 16.97 18.75 3.34
C ARG A 12 17.54 17.55 4.08
N THR A 13 17.29 16.33 3.60
CA THR A 13 17.75 15.13 4.28
C THR A 13 18.19 14.08 3.28
N GLU A 14 18.96 13.11 3.76
CA GLU A 14 19.28 11.89 3.02
C GLU A 14 18.43 10.71 3.49
N ALA A 15 17.35 10.99 4.20
CA ALA A 15 16.48 9.95 4.74
C ALA A 15 15.87 9.09 3.63
N GLN A 16 15.71 7.80 3.92
CA GLN A 16 14.98 6.91 3.04
C GLN A 16 13.50 7.26 3.10
N ILE A 17 12.88 7.41 1.93
CA ILE A 17 11.44 7.66 1.83
C ILE A 17 10.75 6.36 1.51
N ILE A 18 9.72 6.03 2.29
CA ILE A 18 8.90 4.83 2.09
C ILE A 18 7.48 5.29 1.83
N LEU A 19 6.90 4.88 0.71
CA LEU A 19 5.53 5.18 0.34
C LEU A 19 4.71 3.90 0.34
N MET A 20 3.58 3.91 1.03
CA MET A 20 2.69 2.77 1.12
C MET A 20 1.47 2.99 0.22
N GLU A 21 1.14 1.99 -0.60
CA GLU A 21 -0.07 2.05 -1.41
C GLU A 21 -1.31 1.99 -0.51
N PRO A 22 -2.32 2.83 -0.76
CA PRO A 22 -3.63 2.56 -0.19
C PRO A 22 -4.23 1.33 -0.84
N PHE A 23 -5.18 0.69 -0.17
CA PHE A 23 -5.81 -0.52 -0.70
C PHE A 23 -7.29 -0.55 -0.35
N VAL A 24 -8.05 -1.31 -1.16
CA VAL A 24 -9.43 -1.68 -0.85
C VAL A 24 -9.68 -3.08 -1.41
N LEU A 25 -10.36 -3.92 -0.64
CA LEU A 25 -10.79 -5.24 -1.09
C LEU A 25 -12.29 -5.23 -1.35
N HIS A 26 -12.75 -6.14 -2.23
CA HIS A 26 -14.15 -6.22 -2.64
C HIS A 26 -14.99 -6.97 -1.61
N THR A 27 -14.97 -6.51 -0.37
CA THR A 27 -15.79 -7.03 0.70
C THR A 27 -16.15 -5.90 1.68
N PRO A 28 -17.43 -5.58 1.86
CA PRO A 28 -18.58 -6.13 1.09
C PRO A 28 -18.50 -5.72 -0.40
N PRO A 29 -19.33 -6.33 -1.27
CA PRO A 29 -19.22 -6.11 -2.71
C PRO A 29 -19.34 -4.66 -3.18
N ASP A 30 -20.00 -3.80 -2.40
CA ASP A 30 -20.12 -2.39 -2.71
C ASP A 30 -18.79 -1.63 -2.67
N ARG A 31 -17.74 -2.24 -2.10
CA ARG A 31 -16.39 -1.67 -2.09
C ARG A 31 -15.79 -1.58 -3.49
N GLU A 32 -16.34 -2.31 -4.45
CA GLU A 32 -15.89 -2.24 -5.83
C GLU A 32 -16.01 -0.81 -6.38
N THR A 33 -17.06 -0.07 -6.00
CA THR A 33 -17.25 1.31 -6.43
C THR A 33 -16.17 2.24 -5.88
N TRP A 34 -15.55 1.88 -4.78
CA TRP A 34 -14.47 2.67 -4.18
C TRP A 34 -13.19 2.65 -5.02
N ARG A 35 -13.05 1.64 -5.91
CA ARG A 35 -11.90 1.55 -6.80
C ARG A 35 -11.81 2.74 -7.75
N GLU A 36 -12.94 3.27 -8.20
CA GLU A 36 -12.96 4.43 -9.10
C GLU A 36 -12.25 5.64 -8.49
N ASP A 37 -12.38 5.81 -7.17
CA ASP A 37 -11.72 6.89 -6.45
C ASP A 37 -10.29 6.52 -6.05
N LEU A 38 -10.06 5.26 -5.70
CA LEU A 38 -8.79 4.81 -5.17
C LEU A 38 -7.74 4.55 -6.25
N ASP A 39 -8.11 3.99 -7.39
CA ASP A 39 -7.16 3.63 -8.44
C ASP A 39 -6.30 4.81 -8.90
N PRO A 40 -6.85 6.00 -9.14
CA PRO A 40 -6.01 7.15 -9.47
C PRO A 40 -5.01 7.50 -8.38
N LYS A 41 -5.41 7.37 -7.11
CA LYS A 41 -4.54 7.66 -5.98
C LYS A 41 -3.38 6.66 -5.88
N ILE A 42 -3.65 5.39 -6.16
CA ILE A 42 -2.61 4.36 -6.21
C ILE A 42 -1.59 4.69 -7.31
N GLN A 43 -2.06 5.11 -8.49
CA GLN A 43 -1.18 5.46 -9.59
C GLN A 43 -0.29 6.67 -9.24
N VAL A 44 -0.85 7.66 -8.55
CA VAL A 44 -0.07 8.81 -8.08
C VAL A 44 1.02 8.38 -7.12
N VAL A 45 0.71 7.51 -6.16
CA VAL A 45 1.70 6.99 -5.20
C VAL A 45 2.82 6.26 -5.92
N ARG A 46 2.49 5.41 -6.90
CA ARG A 46 3.49 4.69 -7.69
C ARG A 46 4.38 5.64 -8.50
N GLN A 47 3.76 6.66 -9.09
CA GLN A 47 4.50 7.67 -9.84
C GLN A 47 5.46 8.46 -8.95
N LEU A 48 5.00 8.89 -7.78
CA LEU A 48 5.82 9.61 -6.82
C LEU A 48 6.99 8.74 -6.32
N ALA A 49 6.75 7.45 -6.10
CA ALA A 49 7.81 6.53 -5.70
C ALA A 49 8.91 6.49 -6.75
N ARG A 50 8.55 6.42 -8.04
CA ARG A 50 9.53 6.43 -9.12
C ARG A 50 10.25 7.76 -9.23
N GLU A 51 9.51 8.87 -9.17
CA GLU A 51 10.05 10.22 -9.32
C GLU A 51 11.06 10.56 -8.23
N PHE A 52 10.77 10.21 -6.98
CA PHE A 52 11.63 10.53 -5.85
C PHE A 52 12.53 9.38 -5.43
N LYS A 53 12.56 8.29 -6.20
CA LYS A 53 13.32 7.08 -5.87
C LYS A 53 13.02 6.59 -4.47
N ALA A 54 11.74 6.65 -4.10
CA ALA A 54 11.25 6.17 -2.80
C ALA A 54 11.01 4.67 -2.87
N THR A 55 11.08 4.02 -1.71
CA THR A 55 10.71 2.63 -1.58
C THR A 55 9.18 2.53 -1.56
N LEU A 56 8.61 1.69 -2.43
CA LEU A 56 7.17 1.47 -2.48
C LEU A 56 6.81 0.20 -1.73
N VAL A 57 5.80 0.30 -0.84
CA VAL A 57 5.18 -0.88 -0.24
C VAL A 57 3.89 -1.15 -1.02
N PRO A 58 3.84 -2.20 -1.85
CA PRO A 58 2.74 -2.41 -2.81
C PRO A 58 1.54 -3.11 -2.15
N LEU A 59 0.89 -2.45 -1.21
CA LEU A 59 -0.16 -3.07 -0.39
C LEU A 59 -1.39 -3.47 -1.21
N ASP A 60 -1.87 -2.61 -2.11
CA ASP A 60 -3.07 -2.94 -2.88
C ASP A 60 -2.86 -4.19 -3.73
N ARG A 61 -1.73 -4.24 -4.44
CA ARG A 61 -1.39 -5.42 -5.25
C ARG A 61 -1.30 -6.66 -4.38
N ARG A 62 -0.63 -6.56 -3.24
CA ARG A 62 -0.40 -7.71 -2.37
C ARG A 62 -1.70 -8.22 -1.75
N PHE A 63 -2.57 -7.31 -1.29
CA PHE A 63 -3.88 -7.72 -0.78
C PHE A 63 -4.73 -8.40 -1.85
N ARG A 64 -4.66 -7.92 -3.08
CA ARG A 64 -5.40 -8.55 -4.18
C ARG A 64 -4.88 -9.96 -4.47
N GLU A 65 -3.57 -10.17 -4.39
CA GLU A 65 -2.98 -11.50 -4.56
C GLU A 65 -3.45 -12.49 -3.49
N VAL A 66 -3.40 -12.10 -2.22
CA VAL A 66 -3.79 -13.00 -1.12
C VAL A 66 -5.30 -13.21 -1.08
N ALA A 67 -6.10 -12.24 -1.53
CA ALA A 67 -7.55 -12.37 -1.60
C ALA A 67 -7.99 -13.43 -2.61
N MET A 68 -7.13 -13.81 -3.54
CA MET A 68 -7.40 -14.92 -4.45
C MET A 68 -7.25 -16.28 -3.77
N ARG A 69 -6.57 -16.35 -2.64
CA ARG A 69 -6.32 -17.61 -1.89
C ARG A 69 -7.26 -17.77 -0.72
N ARG A 70 -7.69 -16.66 -0.11
CA ARG A 70 -8.64 -16.66 0.99
C ARG A 70 -9.60 -15.51 0.81
N ASP A 71 -10.82 -15.67 1.35
CA ASP A 71 -11.86 -14.65 1.30
C ASP A 71 -11.27 -13.29 1.69
N PRO A 72 -11.57 -12.23 0.91
CA PRO A 72 -11.11 -10.87 1.25
C PRO A 72 -11.39 -10.47 2.70
N ALA A 73 -12.52 -10.90 3.29
CA ALA A 73 -12.85 -10.57 4.68
C ALA A 73 -11.85 -11.15 5.69
N PHE A 74 -11.11 -12.20 5.31
CA PHE A 74 -10.05 -12.74 6.16
C PHE A 74 -8.94 -11.70 6.37
N TRP A 75 -8.68 -10.87 5.35
CA TRP A 75 -7.60 -9.88 5.37
C TRP A 75 -8.08 -8.50 5.82
N ALA A 76 -9.31 -8.11 5.42
CA ALA A 76 -9.91 -6.83 5.78
C ALA A 76 -11.42 -7.02 5.84
N ALA A 77 -12.00 -7.08 7.04
CA ALA A 77 -13.39 -7.45 7.23
C ALA A 77 -14.38 -6.55 6.47
N ASP A 78 -14.07 -5.25 6.37
CA ASP A 78 -14.89 -4.27 5.66
C ASP A 78 -14.24 -3.79 4.35
N GLY A 79 -13.16 -4.43 3.92
CA GLY A 79 -12.44 -4.08 2.70
C GLY A 79 -11.36 -3.02 2.85
N VAL A 80 -11.36 -2.27 3.96
CA VAL A 80 -10.43 -1.14 4.18
C VAL A 80 -9.73 -1.18 5.52
N HIS A 81 -10.32 -1.79 6.55
CA HIS A 81 -9.69 -1.92 7.86
C HIS A 81 -9.12 -3.33 8.00
N PRO A 82 -7.79 -3.49 8.06
CA PRO A 82 -7.20 -4.82 8.09
C PRO A 82 -7.51 -5.57 9.38
N THR A 83 -7.69 -6.88 9.25
CA THR A 83 -7.77 -7.81 10.38
C THR A 83 -6.36 -8.02 10.94
N MET A 84 -6.23 -8.87 11.98
CA MET A 84 -4.90 -9.25 12.46
C MET A 84 -4.06 -9.87 11.35
N ALA A 85 -4.64 -10.75 10.51
CA ALA A 85 -3.94 -11.33 9.38
C ALA A 85 -3.52 -10.26 8.36
N GLY A 86 -4.40 -9.28 8.10
CA GLY A 86 -4.09 -8.15 7.22
C GLY A 86 -2.97 -7.29 7.77
N HIS A 87 -2.98 -7.01 9.07
CA HIS A 87 -1.90 -6.25 9.71
C HIS A 87 -0.55 -6.99 9.62
N MET A 88 -0.55 -8.30 9.79
CA MET A 88 0.66 -9.10 9.65
C MET A 88 1.20 -9.04 8.23
N LEU A 89 0.30 -9.07 7.23
CA LEU A 89 0.69 -8.93 5.83
C LEU A 89 1.33 -7.57 5.57
N ILE A 90 0.73 -6.49 6.09
CA ILE A 90 1.28 -5.14 5.95
C ILE A 90 2.69 -5.07 6.54
N ALA A 91 2.86 -5.58 7.75
CA ALA A 91 4.17 -5.59 8.41
C ALA A 91 5.19 -6.37 7.60
N GLN A 92 4.82 -7.53 7.08
CA GLN A 92 5.70 -8.36 6.26
C GLN A 92 6.12 -7.63 4.99
N GLU A 93 5.18 -7.00 4.29
CA GLU A 93 5.49 -6.28 3.06
C GLU A 93 6.35 -5.06 3.32
N TRP A 94 6.12 -4.36 4.43
CA TRP A 94 6.94 -3.23 4.83
C TRP A 94 8.39 -3.68 5.08
N LEU A 95 8.58 -4.75 5.84
CA LEU A 95 9.91 -5.27 6.14
C LEU A 95 10.64 -5.75 4.88
N LYS A 96 9.94 -6.40 3.96
CA LYS A 96 10.53 -6.77 2.67
C LYS A 96 11.00 -5.54 1.89
N ALA A 97 10.18 -4.49 1.87
CA ALA A 97 10.48 -3.28 1.12
C ALA A 97 11.73 -2.59 1.65
N VAL A 98 11.97 -2.64 2.95
CA VAL A 98 13.18 -2.05 3.56
C VAL A 98 14.37 -3.02 3.62
N GLY A 99 14.26 -4.18 3.00
CA GLY A 99 15.38 -5.10 2.83
C GLY A 99 15.51 -6.19 3.88
N VAL A 100 14.53 -6.34 4.78
CA VAL A 100 14.53 -7.44 5.74
C VAL A 100 13.95 -8.68 5.08
N ARG A 101 14.64 -9.79 5.21
CA ARG A 101 14.20 -11.07 4.65
C ARG A 101 13.75 -12.02 5.77
N PHE A 102 12.66 -12.71 5.50
CA PHE A 102 12.17 -13.79 6.35
C PHE A 102 12.64 -15.11 5.76
N GLY A 103 13.32 -15.85 6.57
CA GLY A 103 13.89 -17.13 6.18
C GLY A 103 12.86 -18.21 5.89
#